data_be69287ba3fd1fbe949b627ba06e5467
#
_entry.id   be69287ba3fd1fbe949b627ba06e5467
#
_cell.length_a   1.000
_cell.length_b   1.000
_cell.length_c   1.000
_cell.angle_alpha   90.00
_cell.angle_beta   90.00
_cell.angle_gamma   90.00
#
_symmetry.space_group_name_H-M   'P 1'
#
loop_
_entity.id
_entity.type
_entity.pdbx_description
1 polymer ?
#
loop_
_entity_poly.entity_id
_entity_poly.type
_entity_poly.pdbx_seq_one_letter_code
_entity_poly.pdbx_strand_id
1 'polypeptide(L)'
;MGEFIYFTEEQKERANAVPIADILHREREEVIRSGNEWRWKRHQSVTFRGSSWYRHSQQVGSHAIDFMQEFFGMTYPEAVTYLLDGETGEVMQGGSNCQTDRINQKVGKKKHMEKREEKELKELKPPEKNPTMKRVYAYLMQKRHIGREILSYFAKAGTLYESTEHHNIVFAGLDKEGKIRHIHIKGTCSDGRSFRLNEEGSDSSYGFGYRGGGNRLYVFEAPIDLLSFLTLYPHKWQENSYITLNGVSEHAMLQALKDNTKLDTVILCLDHDAAGIEACGRLAEILKRNGYNNIKRLQSTYKDWNEDLKNRCGEEVIPAQEHPKMQECQTWIEVLKKVTEI
;
A
#
# COMPACT_ATOMS: atom_id res chain seq x y z
N MET A 1 -26.93 17.84 30.19
CA MET A 1 -25.97 18.94 30.00
C MET A 1 -24.62 18.26 29.90
N GLY A 2 -23.97 18.31 28.74
CA GLY A 2 -22.65 17.67 28.56
C GLY A 2 -21.55 18.60 29.05
N GLU A 3 -20.67 18.09 29.88
CA GLU A 3 -19.41 18.77 30.23
C GLU A 3 -18.49 18.73 29.04
N PHE A 4 -17.97 19.87 28.60
CA PHE A 4 -16.98 19.98 27.54
C PHE A 4 -15.62 20.33 28.17
N ILE A 5 -14.59 19.53 27.87
CA ILE A 5 -13.19 19.82 28.27
C ILE A 5 -12.55 20.64 27.17
N TYR A 6 -12.09 21.86 27.51
CA TYR A 6 -11.40 22.76 26.60
C TYR A 6 -9.89 22.70 26.84
N PHE A 7 -9.12 22.54 25.77
CA PHE A 7 -7.66 22.62 25.78
C PHE A 7 -7.19 23.85 25.01
N THR A 8 -6.20 24.56 25.54
CA THR A 8 -5.58 25.69 24.85
C THR A 8 -4.84 25.25 23.59
N GLU A 9 -4.59 26.14 22.63
CA GLU A 9 -3.81 25.83 21.42
C GLU A 9 -2.40 25.37 21.78
N GLU A 10 -1.77 25.97 22.81
CA GLU A 10 -0.48 25.51 23.30
C GLU A 10 -0.50 24.07 23.81
N GLN A 11 -1.54 23.69 24.56
CA GLN A 11 -1.72 22.29 25.00
C GLN A 11 -1.88 21.34 23.82
N LYS A 12 -2.66 21.71 22.82
CA LYS A 12 -2.87 20.90 21.59
C LYS A 12 -1.58 20.75 20.79
N GLU A 13 -0.81 21.83 20.64
CA GLU A 13 0.48 21.79 19.94
C GLU A 13 1.49 20.92 20.68
N ARG A 14 1.59 21.03 22.01
CA ARG A 14 2.45 20.18 22.85
C ARG A 14 2.07 18.71 22.74
N ALA A 15 0.77 18.41 22.84
CA ALA A 15 0.28 17.04 22.68
C ALA A 15 0.60 16.46 21.29
N ASN A 16 0.39 17.24 20.23
CA ASN A 16 0.72 16.80 18.86
C ASN A 16 2.23 16.74 18.58
N ALA A 17 3.08 17.36 19.38
CA ALA A 17 4.53 17.28 19.24
C ALA A 17 5.14 16.02 19.86
N VAL A 18 4.39 15.24 20.64
CA VAL A 18 4.88 14.01 21.28
C VAL A 18 5.30 12.99 20.20
N PRO A 19 6.55 12.47 20.24
CA PRO A 19 7.02 11.49 19.26
C PRO A 19 6.23 10.17 19.34
N ILE A 20 5.82 9.63 18.20
CA ILE A 20 5.10 8.35 18.13
C ILE A 20 5.92 7.19 18.71
N ALA A 21 7.25 7.25 18.58
CA ALA A 21 8.15 6.28 19.20
C ALA A 21 8.00 6.22 20.71
N ASP A 22 7.87 7.38 21.37
CA ASP A 22 7.74 7.49 22.82
C ASP A 22 6.38 6.94 23.29
N ILE A 23 5.32 7.21 22.53
CA ILE A 23 3.99 6.64 22.77
C ILE A 23 4.05 5.13 22.72
N LEU A 24 4.57 4.56 21.62
CA LEU A 24 4.66 3.11 21.44
C LEU A 24 5.57 2.45 22.50
N HIS A 25 6.62 3.13 22.92
CA HIS A 25 7.48 2.65 24.02
C HIS A 25 6.74 2.62 25.36
N ARG A 26 5.95 3.66 25.69
CA ARG A 26 5.09 3.69 26.90
C ARG A 26 4.09 2.53 26.89
N GLU A 27 3.52 2.23 25.72
CA GLU A 27 2.57 1.11 25.52
C GLU A 27 3.24 -0.26 25.37
N ARG A 28 4.58 -0.36 25.52
CA ARG A 28 5.38 -1.57 25.40
C ARG A 28 5.26 -2.24 24.01
N GLU A 29 5.02 -1.45 23.00
CA GLU A 29 4.91 -1.90 21.62
C GLU A 29 6.28 -1.91 20.93
N GLU A 30 6.52 -2.91 20.08
CA GLU A 30 7.78 -3.04 19.36
C GLU A 30 7.79 -2.23 18.07
N VAL A 31 8.90 -1.53 17.83
CA VAL A 31 9.13 -0.75 16.62
C VAL A 31 10.36 -1.26 15.87
N ILE A 32 10.33 -1.21 14.54
CA ILE A 32 11.43 -1.61 13.67
C ILE A 32 11.85 -0.46 12.77
N ARG A 33 13.13 -0.35 12.49
CA ARG A 33 13.62 0.69 11.58
C ARG A 33 13.34 0.29 10.12
N SER A 34 12.77 1.22 9.34
CA SER A 34 12.46 1.04 7.93
C SER A 34 13.00 2.22 7.11
N GLY A 35 14.26 2.13 6.66
CA GLY A 35 14.94 3.24 5.98
C GLY A 35 15.13 4.45 6.89
N ASN A 36 14.58 5.62 6.50
CA ASN A 36 14.62 6.86 7.26
C ASN A 36 13.46 7.02 8.26
N GLU A 37 12.55 6.05 8.31
CA GLU A 37 11.38 6.06 9.16
C GLU A 37 11.40 4.88 10.13
N TRP A 38 10.49 4.91 11.10
CA TRP A 38 10.20 3.79 11.98
C TRP A 38 8.88 3.14 11.57
N ARG A 39 8.73 1.85 11.83
CA ARG A 39 7.52 1.09 11.56
C ARG A 39 7.05 0.39 12.83
N TRP A 40 5.75 0.42 13.06
CA TRP A 40 5.15 -0.30 14.18
C TRP A 40 5.04 -1.78 13.84
N LYS A 41 5.65 -2.66 14.64
CA LYS A 41 5.73 -4.11 14.35
C LYS A 41 4.35 -4.78 14.32
N ARG A 42 3.46 -4.39 15.24
CA ARG A 42 2.09 -4.90 15.32
C ARG A 42 1.21 -4.42 14.16
N HIS A 43 1.42 -3.21 13.69
CA HIS A 43 0.72 -2.60 12.57
C HIS A 43 1.69 -2.24 11.45
N GLN A 44 2.11 -3.25 10.68
CA GLN A 44 3.18 -3.10 9.68
C GLN A 44 2.88 -2.10 8.56
N SER A 45 1.61 -1.73 8.36
CA SER A 45 1.21 -0.67 7.43
C SER A 45 1.44 0.74 7.97
N VAL A 46 1.79 0.88 9.27
CA VAL A 46 2.00 2.18 9.92
C VAL A 46 3.49 2.48 9.99
N THR A 47 3.90 3.58 9.36
CA THR A 47 5.22 4.18 9.51
C THR A 47 5.11 5.53 10.22
N PHE A 48 6.18 5.95 10.89
CA PHE A 48 6.20 7.22 11.60
C PHE A 48 7.60 7.83 11.65
N ARG A 49 7.63 9.17 11.77
CA ARG A 49 8.83 9.96 11.94
C ARG A 49 8.55 11.13 12.88
N GLY A 50 9.21 11.17 14.03
CA GLY A 50 8.89 12.14 15.09
C GLY A 50 7.44 11.94 15.55
N SER A 51 6.66 13.02 15.58
CA SER A 51 5.24 13.02 15.97
C SER A 51 4.25 12.73 14.83
N SER A 52 4.73 12.60 13.60
CA SER A 52 3.89 12.31 12.43
C SER A 52 3.88 10.83 12.12
N TRP A 53 2.71 10.29 11.78
CA TRP A 53 2.53 8.91 11.36
C TRP A 53 1.77 8.82 10.05
N TYR A 54 1.93 7.69 9.35
CA TYR A 54 1.22 7.40 8.12
C TYR A 54 0.86 5.91 8.03
N ARG A 55 -0.41 5.60 7.77
CA ARG A 55 -0.92 4.25 7.56
C ARG A 55 -1.09 3.99 6.07
N HIS A 56 -0.18 3.22 5.50
CA HIS A 56 -0.11 2.97 4.06
C HIS A 56 -1.35 2.23 3.53
N SER A 57 -1.91 1.28 4.30
CA SER A 57 -3.08 0.49 3.88
C SER A 57 -4.35 1.33 3.69
N GLN A 58 -4.48 2.44 4.40
CA GLN A 58 -5.63 3.34 4.32
C GLN A 58 -5.31 4.71 3.72
N GLN A 59 -4.02 5.00 3.46
CA GLN A 59 -3.55 6.28 2.97
C GLN A 59 -3.95 7.47 3.86
N VAL A 60 -3.94 7.27 5.16
CA VAL A 60 -4.21 8.31 6.15
C VAL A 60 -2.98 8.53 7.01
N GLY A 61 -2.79 9.76 7.44
CA GLY A 61 -1.70 10.14 8.34
C GLY A 61 -2.01 11.42 9.05
N SER A 62 -1.44 11.60 10.23
CA SER A 62 -1.64 12.76 11.08
C SER A 62 -0.57 12.82 12.17
N HIS A 63 -0.91 13.36 13.34
CA HIS A 63 -0.03 13.57 14.48
C HIS A 63 -0.47 12.74 15.70
N ALA A 64 0.17 12.98 16.85
CA ALA A 64 0.05 12.14 18.02
C ALA A 64 -1.38 12.04 18.59
N ILE A 65 -2.17 13.12 18.59
CA ILE A 65 -3.56 13.08 19.08
C ILE A 65 -4.40 12.11 18.25
N ASP A 66 -4.36 12.26 16.93
CA ASP A 66 -5.12 11.36 16.03
C ASP A 66 -4.60 9.91 16.09
N PHE A 67 -3.30 9.73 16.39
CA PHE A 67 -2.71 8.41 16.62
C PHE A 67 -3.36 7.69 17.80
N MET A 68 -3.53 8.41 18.92
CA MET A 68 -4.17 7.86 20.11
C MET A 68 -5.66 7.53 19.87
N GLN A 69 -6.35 8.41 19.12
CA GLN A 69 -7.76 8.17 18.77
C GLN A 69 -7.91 6.96 17.84
N GLU A 70 -7.10 6.87 16.78
CA GLU A 70 -7.19 5.83 15.74
C GLU A 70 -6.80 4.45 16.26
N PHE A 71 -5.70 4.34 17.02
CA PHE A 71 -5.11 3.04 17.38
C PHE A 71 -5.37 2.59 18.81
N PHE A 72 -5.67 3.51 19.71
CA PHE A 72 -5.95 3.20 21.12
C PHE A 72 -7.39 3.47 21.51
N GLY A 73 -8.22 3.98 20.57
CA GLY A 73 -9.66 4.18 20.78
C GLY A 73 -10.00 5.27 21.80
N MET A 74 -9.06 6.16 22.09
CA MET A 74 -9.26 7.26 23.05
C MET A 74 -10.16 8.33 22.44
N THR A 75 -10.98 8.96 23.27
CA THR A 75 -11.64 10.21 22.89
C THR A 75 -10.62 11.34 22.79
N TYR A 76 -10.97 12.42 22.10
CA TYR A 76 -10.06 13.58 21.97
C TYR A 76 -9.55 14.13 23.32
N PRO A 77 -10.39 14.35 24.36
CA PRO A 77 -9.91 14.78 25.67
C PRO A 77 -8.99 13.78 26.36
N GLU A 78 -9.29 12.50 26.26
CA GLU A 78 -8.46 11.42 26.82
C GLU A 78 -7.09 11.39 26.15
N ALA A 79 -7.05 11.49 24.81
CA ALA A 79 -5.81 11.50 24.05
C ALA A 79 -4.92 12.69 24.40
N VAL A 80 -5.49 13.91 24.49
CA VAL A 80 -4.72 15.11 24.86
C VAL A 80 -4.20 15.00 26.30
N THR A 81 -5.05 14.59 27.26
CA THR A 81 -4.65 14.39 28.65
C THR A 81 -3.55 13.34 28.80
N TYR A 82 -3.66 12.21 28.08
CA TYR A 82 -2.64 11.16 28.07
C TYR A 82 -1.30 11.65 27.55
N LEU A 83 -1.31 12.38 26.44
CA LEU A 83 -0.10 12.90 25.79
C LEU A 83 0.60 14.00 26.61
N LEU A 84 -0.15 14.70 27.45
CA LEU A 84 0.35 15.72 28.37
C LEU A 84 0.59 15.18 29.80
N ASP A 85 0.79 13.86 29.96
CA ASP A 85 1.11 13.22 31.24
C ASP A 85 0.10 13.51 32.36
N GLY A 86 -1.20 13.62 32.02
CA GLY A 86 -2.31 13.84 32.95
C GLY A 86 -2.72 15.32 33.12
N GLU A 87 -2.13 16.24 32.37
CA GLU A 87 -2.60 17.63 32.34
C GLU A 87 -3.98 17.70 31.70
N THR A 88 -5.00 18.10 32.47
CA THR A 88 -6.38 18.21 32.03
C THR A 88 -6.69 19.61 31.52
N GLY A 89 -7.62 19.69 30.55
CA GLY A 89 -8.16 20.97 30.09
C GLY A 89 -9.16 21.58 31.10
N GLU A 90 -9.63 22.79 30.83
CA GLU A 90 -10.64 23.46 31.63
C GLU A 90 -12.04 22.88 31.35
N VAL A 91 -12.80 22.53 32.40
CA VAL A 91 -14.18 22.09 32.30
C VAL A 91 -15.10 23.29 32.12
N MET A 92 -15.68 23.45 30.93
CA MET A 92 -16.68 24.49 30.69
C MET A 92 -18.09 23.91 30.88
N GLN A 93 -18.85 24.47 31.84
CA GLN A 93 -20.28 24.25 31.99
C GLN A 93 -21.03 25.00 30.90
N GLY A 94 -21.86 24.27 30.10
CA GLY A 94 -22.59 24.84 28.97
C GLY A 94 -23.57 25.95 29.35
N GLY A 95 -23.16 27.20 29.15
CA GLY A 95 -24.01 28.38 29.07
C GLY A 95 -24.12 28.81 27.60
N SER A 96 -25.35 29.01 27.15
CA SER A 96 -25.74 29.43 25.79
C SER A 96 -24.93 30.65 25.31
N ASN A 97 -24.11 30.47 24.28
CA ASN A 97 -23.81 31.38 23.18
C ASN A 97 -22.46 30.99 22.54
N CYS A 98 -22.50 30.22 21.52
CA CYS A 98 -21.42 30.18 20.54
C CYS A 98 -21.95 29.77 19.17
N GLN A 99 -22.45 30.77 18.42
CA GLN A 99 -22.79 30.60 16.99
C GLN A 99 -21.66 31.00 16.05
N THR A 100 -20.46 31.32 16.55
CA THR A 100 -19.35 31.88 15.73
C THR A 100 -18.26 30.89 15.35
N ASP A 101 -18.11 29.74 16.02
CA ASP A 101 -16.96 28.84 15.76
C ASP A 101 -17.20 27.75 14.71
N ARG A 102 -18.44 27.59 14.21
CA ARG A 102 -18.71 26.61 13.13
C ARG A 102 -18.24 27.03 11.72
N ILE A 103 -17.87 28.30 11.54
CA ILE A 103 -17.42 28.83 10.25
C ILE A 103 -15.91 28.60 10.07
N ASN A 104 -15.11 28.59 11.14
CA ASN A 104 -13.66 28.46 11.06
C ASN A 104 -13.14 27.03 10.88
N GLN A 105 -13.90 25.99 11.27
CA GLN A 105 -13.48 24.59 11.03
C GLN A 105 -13.58 24.15 9.56
N LYS A 106 -14.38 24.82 8.72
CA LYS A 106 -14.41 24.57 7.27
C LYS A 106 -13.29 25.29 6.51
N VAL A 107 -12.71 26.35 7.07
CA VAL A 107 -11.63 27.11 6.43
C VAL A 107 -10.26 26.45 6.69
N GLY A 108 -10.06 25.82 7.86
CA GLY A 108 -8.80 25.12 8.19
C GLY A 108 -8.53 23.92 7.30
N LYS A 109 -9.56 23.15 6.89
CA LYS A 109 -9.40 22.02 5.97
C LYS A 109 -9.10 22.43 4.52
N LYS A 110 -9.44 23.65 4.10
CA LYS A 110 -9.10 24.15 2.77
C LYS A 110 -7.68 24.72 2.65
N LYS A 111 -7.10 25.24 3.73
CA LYS A 111 -5.75 25.81 3.68
C LYS A 111 -4.62 24.79 3.66
N HIS A 112 -4.85 23.54 4.08
CA HIS A 112 -3.84 22.48 3.96
C HIS A 112 -3.82 21.80 2.58
N MET A 113 -4.84 22.03 1.75
CA MET A 113 -4.84 21.55 0.36
C MET A 113 -4.20 22.52 -0.64
N GLU A 114 -3.96 23.77 -0.26
CA GLU A 114 -3.43 24.80 -1.19
C GLU A 114 -1.92 25.05 -1.09
N LYS A 115 -1.19 24.38 -0.19
CA LYS A 115 0.27 24.36 -0.18
C LYS A 115 0.83 22.99 -0.59
N ARG A 116 0.27 22.36 -1.60
CA ARG A 116 1.11 21.60 -2.53
C ARG A 116 1.77 22.66 -3.40
N GLU A 117 2.95 23.13 -2.98
CA GLU A 117 3.91 23.71 -3.90
C GLU A 117 3.89 22.81 -5.13
N GLU A 118 3.69 23.39 -6.31
CA GLU A 118 4.00 22.75 -7.58
C GLU A 118 5.46 22.29 -7.48
N LYS A 119 5.66 21.07 -6.96
CA LYS A 119 6.91 20.38 -7.17
C LYS A 119 7.00 20.31 -8.68
N GLU A 120 7.92 21.05 -9.26
CA GLU A 120 8.34 20.83 -10.64
C GLU A 120 8.42 19.33 -10.83
N LEU A 121 7.53 18.79 -11.68
CA LEU A 121 7.48 17.37 -11.97
C LEU A 121 8.83 17.02 -12.57
N LYS A 122 9.72 16.46 -11.75
CA LYS A 122 11.02 16.02 -12.23
C LYS A 122 10.77 15.00 -13.35
N GLU A 123 11.44 15.19 -14.46
CA GLU A 123 11.32 14.28 -15.60
C GLU A 123 11.80 12.89 -15.20
N LEU A 124 10.98 11.86 -15.43
CA LEU A 124 11.35 10.48 -15.18
C LEU A 124 12.53 10.08 -16.08
N LYS A 125 13.62 9.67 -15.47
CA LYS A 125 14.82 9.17 -16.17
C LYS A 125 14.98 7.68 -15.88
N PRO A 126 14.52 6.79 -16.79
CA PRO A 126 14.69 5.35 -16.59
C PRO A 126 16.16 4.98 -16.49
N PRO A 127 16.55 4.08 -15.54
CA PRO A 127 17.92 3.57 -15.45
C PRO A 127 18.39 2.96 -16.78
N GLU A 128 19.66 3.15 -17.11
CA GLU A 128 20.26 2.58 -18.30
C GLU A 128 20.20 1.06 -18.30
N LYS A 129 19.83 0.47 -19.44
CA LYS A 129 19.71 -0.98 -19.60
C LYS A 129 21.07 -1.64 -19.71
N ASN A 130 21.35 -2.61 -18.84
CA ASN A 130 22.53 -3.46 -18.97
C ASN A 130 22.39 -4.35 -20.25
N PRO A 131 23.48 -4.56 -21.02
CA PRO A 131 23.46 -5.45 -22.20
C PRO A 131 23.04 -6.89 -21.90
N THR A 132 23.16 -7.34 -20.65
CA THR A 132 22.77 -8.68 -20.22
C THR A 132 21.86 -8.58 -19.00
N MET A 133 21.06 -9.64 -18.75
CA MET A 133 20.18 -9.74 -17.59
C MET A 133 20.58 -10.92 -16.68
N LYS A 134 21.87 -11.27 -16.63
CA LYS A 134 22.32 -12.48 -15.95
C LYS A 134 21.99 -12.51 -14.47
N ARG A 135 22.20 -11.39 -13.75
CA ARG A 135 21.91 -11.31 -12.30
C ARG A 135 20.41 -11.31 -12.03
N VAL A 136 19.67 -10.57 -12.84
CA VAL A 136 18.21 -10.53 -12.73
C VAL A 136 17.59 -11.90 -12.97
N TYR A 137 18.02 -12.62 -14.03
CA TYR A 137 17.55 -13.99 -14.28
C TYR A 137 17.94 -14.94 -13.16
N ALA A 138 19.21 -14.89 -12.69
CA ALA A 138 19.64 -15.72 -11.58
C ALA A 138 18.80 -15.49 -10.32
N TYR A 139 18.58 -14.23 -9.95
CA TYR A 139 17.78 -13.89 -8.78
C TYR A 139 16.33 -14.33 -8.92
N LEU A 140 15.66 -13.96 -10.02
CA LEU A 140 14.24 -14.24 -10.21
C LEU A 140 13.95 -15.73 -10.41
N MET A 141 14.85 -16.49 -11.07
CA MET A 141 14.67 -17.93 -11.27
C MET A 141 15.10 -18.76 -10.06
N GLN A 142 16.25 -18.42 -9.42
CA GLN A 142 16.81 -19.27 -8.38
C GLN A 142 16.32 -18.92 -6.98
N LYS A 143 16.02 -17.64 -6.73
CA LYS A 143 15.56 -17.17 -5.40
C LYS A 143 14.06 -16.90 -5.34
N ARG A 144 13.42 -16.71 -6.49
CA ARG A 144 11.99 -16.42 -6.58
C ARG A 144 11.21 -17.46 -7.36
N HIS A 145 11.88 -18.43 -7.97
CA HIS A 145 11.33 -19.55 -8.75
C HIS A 145 10.44 -19.14 -9.94
N ILE A 146 10.57 -17.88 -10.41
CA ILE A 146 9.76 -17.37 -11.51
C ILE A 146 10.16 -18.06 -12.81
N GLY A 147 9.15 -18.53 -13.55
CA GLY A 147 9.34 -19.27 -14.79
C GLY A 147 10.06 -18.47 -15.87
N ARG A 148 11.04 -19.11 -16.54
CA ARG A 148 11.84 -18.48 -17.57
C ARG A 148 11.02 -17.88 -18.71
N GLU A 149 9.94 -18.54 -19.10
CA GLU A 149 9.08 -18.08 -20.20
C GLU A 149 8.40 -16.75 -19.86
N ILE A 150 7.90 -16.62 -18.63
CA ILE A 150 7.29 -15.40 -18.11
C ILE A 150 8.33 -14.27 -18.09
N LEU A 151 9.52 -14.52 -17.53
CA LEU A 151 10.60 -13.53 -17.50
C LEU A 151 11.00 -13.09 -18.90
N SER A 152 11.16 -14.04 -19.82
CA SER A 152 11.57 -13.77 -21.19
C SER A 152 10.52 -12.95 -21.96
N TYR A 153 9.25 -13.13 -21.65
CA TYR A 153 8.18 -12.32 -22.21
C TYR A 153 8.33 -10.83 -21.85
N PHE A 154 8.40 -10.52 -20.55
CA PHE A 154 8.51 -9.14 -20.06
C PHE A 154 9.86 -8.50 -20.41
N ALA A 155 10.93 -9.30 -20.47
CA ALA A 155 12.24 -8.85 -20.93
C ALA A 155 12.22 -8.43 -22.42
N LYS A 156 11.61 -9.25 -23.28
CA LYS A 156 11.43 -8.92 -24.71
C LYS A 156 10.53 -7.72 -24.92
N ALA A 157 9.49 -7.56 -24.09
CA ALA A 157 8.62 -6.39 -24.10
C ALA A 157 9.34 -5.11 -23.60
N GLY A 158 10.54 -5.24 -23.01
CA GLY A 158 11.34 -4.12 -22.49
C GLY A 158 10.80 -3.53 -21.18
N THR A 159 9.82 -4.16 -20.56
CA THR A 159 9.22 -3.73 -19.29
C THR A 159 9.92 -4.33 -18.06
N LEU A 160 10.73 -5.35 -18.24
CA LEU A 160 11.60 -5.96 -17.25
C LEU A 160 13.04 -5.94 -17.76
N TYR A 161 13.95 -5.34 -17.02
CA TYR A 161 15.38 -5.34 -17.41
C TYR A 161 16.31 -5.19 -16.19
N GLU A 162 17.60 -5.41 -16.43
CA GLU A 162 18.68 -5.18 -15.48
C GLU A 162 19.25 -3.77 -15.69
N SER A 163 19.46 -2.99 -14.62
CA SER A 163 20.15 -1.70 -14.71
C SER A 163 21.66 -1.88 -14.84
N THR A 164 22.33 -1.00 -15.59
CA THR A 164 23.79 -0.98 -15.70
C THR A 164 24.42 -0.71 -14.33
N GLU A 165 23.91 0.27 -13.62
CA GLU A 165 24.34 0.60 -12.28
C GLU A 165 23.69 -0.36 -11.27
N HIS A 166 24.47 -0.93 -10.36
CA HIS A 166 24.08 -1.85 -9.30
C HIS A 166 23.41 -3.16 -9.73
N HIS A 167 23.18 -3.41 -11.04
CA HIS A 167 22.51 -4.61 -11.55
C HIS A 167 21.17 -4.93 -10.88
N ASN A 168 20.40 -3.89 -10.60
CA ASN A 168 19.07 -4.00 -10.02
C ASN A 168 18.06 -4.47 -11.06
N ILE A 169 16.97 -5.05 -10.57
CA ILE A 169 15.78 -5.34 -11.37
C ILE A 169 15.01 -4.05 -11.57
N VAL A 170 14.67 -3.72 -12.81
CA VAL A 170 13.84 -2.59 -13.17
C VAL A 170 12.53 -3.10 -13.75
N PHE A 171 11.42 -2.69 -13.15
CA PHE A 171 10.06 -2.93 -13.60
C PHE A 171 9.46 -1.63 -14.12
N ALA A 172 9.13 -1.57 -15.41
CA ALA A 172 8.59 -0.39 -16.06
C ALA A 172 7.06 -0.48 -16.22
N GLY A 173 6.36 0.54 -15.73
CA GLY A 173 4.94 0.77 -15.97
C GLY A 173 4.75 1.65 -17.20
N LEU A 174 3.89 1.22 -18.13
CA LEU A 174 3.65 1.88 -19.41
C LEU A 174 2.26 2.52 -19.46
N ASP A 175 2.14 3.66 -20.15
CA ASP A 175 0.83 4.18 -20.58
C ASP A 175 0.25 3.41 -21.77
N LYS A 176 -0.91 3.82 -22.25
CA LYS A 176 -1.58 3.16 -23.40
C LYS A 176 -0.86 3.34 -24.72
N GLU A 177 -0.01 4.35 -24.84
CA GLU A 177 0.86 4.63 -25.97
C GLU A 177 2.18 3.85 -25.91
N GLY A 178 2.46 3.11 -24.83
CA GLY A 178 3.69 2.35 -24.62
C GLY A 178 4.86 3.18 -24.07
N LYS A 179 4.64 4.42 -23.63
CA LYS A 179 5.65 5.26 -23.02
C LYS A 179 5.83 4.86 -21.54
N ILE A 180 7.08 4.80 -21.08
CA ILE A 180 7.41 4.54 -19.66
C ILE A 180 6.97 5.76 -18.83
N ARG A 181 6.12 5.49 -17.82
CA ARG A 181 5.59 6.49 -16.89
C ARG A 181 5.97 6.20 -15.44
N HIS A 182 6.33 4.96 -15.14
CA HIS A 182 6.70 4.53 -13.80
C HIS A 182 7.87 3.57 -13.86
N ILE A 183 8.78 3.68 -12.91
CA ILE A 183 9.90 2.76 -12.72
C ILE A 183 9.93 2.31 -11.26
N HIS A 184 9.79 1.00 -11.05
CA HIS A 184 10.03 0.37 -9.78
C HIS A 184 11.35 -0.42 -9.84
N ILE A 185 12.23 -0.18 -8.88
CA ILE A 185 13.57 -0.80 -8.80
C ILE A 185 13.61 -1.74 -7.61
N LYS A 186 14.18 -2.94 -7.81
CA LYS A 186 14.44 -3.91 -6.76
C LYS A 186 15.86 -4.45 -6.84
N GLY A 187 16.55 -4.49 -5.70
CA GLY A 187 17.89 -5.09 -5.60
C GLY A 187 17.86 -6.59 -5.82
N THR A 188 18.95 -7.12 -6.43
CA THR A 188 19.22 -8.55 -6.62
C THR A 188 20.06 -9.17 -5.51
N CYS A 189 20.55 -8.38 -4.55
CA CYS A 189 21.35 -8.87 -3.44
C CYS A 189 20.47 -9.62 -2.44
N SER A 190 20.90 -10.84 -2.06
CA SER A 190 20.20 -11.67 -1.08
C SER A 190 20.68 -11.44 0.35
N ASP A 191 21.90 -10.89 0.50
CA ASP A 191 22.59 -10.75 1.78
C ASP A 191 22.43 -9.31 2.28
N GLY A 192 21.43 -9.09 3.14
CA GLY A 192 21.19 -7.79 3.72
C GLY A 192 19.76 -7.26 3.55
N ARG A 193 19.60 -5.94 3.66
CA ARG A 193 18.28 -5.29 3.53
C ARG A 193 17.79 -5.33 2.09
N SER A 194 16.56 -5.79 1.88
CA SER A 194 15.91 -5.75 0.58
C SER A 194 15.79 -4.30 0.09
N PHE A 195 16.53 -3.95 -0.96
CA PHE A 195 16.43 -2.64 -1.60
C PHE A 195 15.23 -2.60 -2.54
N ARG A 196 14.41 -1.57 -2.41
CA ARG A 196 13.32 -1.24 -3.33
C ARG A 196 13.11 0.27 -3.36
N LEU A 197 12.85 0.81 -4.54
CA LEU A 197 12.67 2.24 -4.77
C LEU A 197 11.73 2.45 -5.96
N ASN A 198 10.89 3.46 -5.91
CA ASN A 198 10.27 4.02 -7.12
C ASN A 198 11.14 5.18 -7.59
N GLU A 199 11.54 5.17 -8.87
CA GLU A 199 12.40 6.20 -9.45
C GLU A 199 11.73 7.57 -9.38
N GLU A 200 12.52 8.60 -9.13
CA GLU A 200 12.02 9.97 -9.05
C GLU A 200 11.40 10.41 -10.38
N GLY A 201 10.27 11.12 -10.34
CA GLY A 201 9.50 11.46 -11.53
C GLY A 201 8.53 10.36 -11.99
N SER A 202 8.49 9.21 -11.32
CA SER A 202 7.50 8.16 -11.60
C SER A 202 6.09 8.61 -11.29
N ASP A 203 5.16 8.30 -12.19
CA ASP A 203 3.73 8.51 -12.00
C ASP A 203 3.10 7.25 -11.40
N SER A 204 2.58 7.33 -10.17
CA SER A 204 1.96 6.21 -9.46
C SER A 204 0.69 5.66 -10.12
N SER A 205 0.17 6.36 -11.13
CA SER A 205 -0.97 5.88 -11.94
C SER A 205 -0.59 4.75 -12.91
N TYR A 206 0.70 4.42 -13.04
CA TYR A 206 1.18 3.42 -13.98
C TYR A 206 2.07 2.39 -13.28
N GLY A 207 1.51 1.22 -12.98
CA GLY A 207 2.28 0.11 -12.43
C GLY A 207 2.91 -0.79 -13.50
N PHE A 208 3.83 -1.65 -13.07
CA PHE A 208 4.26 -2.77 -13.91
C PHE A 208 3.08 -3.69 -14.17
N GLY A 209 2.88 -4.15 -15.41
CA GLY A 209 1.72 -4.96 -15.74
C GLY A 209 1.70 -5.46 -17.16
N TYR A 210 0.55 -6.02 -17.53
CA TYR A 210 0.26 -6.52 -18.87
C TYR A 210 -1.19 -6.20 -19.26
N ARG A 211 -1.42 -5.84 -20.51
CA ARG A 211 -2.75 -5.52 -21.05
C ARG A 211 -3.20 -6.64 -21.99
N GLY A 212 -4.16 -7.45 -21.54
CA GLY A 212 -4.80 -8.50 -22.33
C GLY A 212 -6.04 -8.00 -23.05
N GLY A 213 -6.60 -8.87 -23.90
CA GLY A 213 -7.81 -8.55 -24.69
C GLY A 213 -9.13 -8.80 -23.97
N GLY A 214 -9.13 -9.51 -22.84
CA GLY A 214 -10.31 -9.86 -22.05
C GLY A 214 -10.82 -8.72 -21.15
N ASN A 215 -11.83 -9.05 -20.37
CA ASN A 215 -12.53 -8.10 -19.49
C ASN A 215 -12.10 -8.13 -18.02
N ARG A 216 -11.08 -8.93 -17.66
CA ARG A 216 -10.62 -9.12 -16.27
C ARG A 216 -9.33 -8.36 -16.00
N LEU A 217 -9.27 -7.66 -14.89
CA LEU A 217 -8.07 -7.01 -14.35
C LEU A 217 -7.68 -7.68 -13.04
N TYR A 218 -6.48 -8.25 -12.99
CA TYR A 218 -5.86 -8.78 -11.77
C TYR A 218 -4.93 -7.74 -11.17
N VAL A 219 -5.06 -7.47 -9.88
CA VAL A 219 -4.36 -6.38 -9.19
C VAL A 219 -3.48 -6.95 -8.10
N PHE A 220 -2.18 -6.68 -8.14
CA PHE A 220 -1.16 -7.19 -7.22
C PHE A 220 -0.49 -6.06 -6.44
N GLU A 221 0.05 -6.37 -5.25
CA GLU A 221 0.80 -5.40 -4.49
C GLU A 221 2.17 -5.09 -5.13
N ALA A 222 2.90 -6.13 -5.56
CA ALA A 222 4.24 -5.99 -6.11
C ALA A 222 4.48 -6.79 -7.40
N PRO A 223 5.50 -6.40 -8.22
CA PRO A 223 5.82 -7.08 -9.48
C PRO A 223 6.20 -8.56 -9.32
N ILE A 224 6.86 -8.93 -8.21
CA ILE A 224 7.25 -10.32 -7.97
C ILE A 224 6.02 -11.20 -7.78
N ASP A 225 4.98 -10.71 -7.09
CA ASP A 225 3.74 -11.45 -6.88
C ASP A 225 2.98 -11.67 -8.18
N LEU A 226 2.91 -10.65 -9.03
CA LEU A 226 2.35 -10.77 -10.37
C LEU A 226 3.10 -11.86 -11.18
N LEU A 227 4.43 -11.81 -11.24
CA LEU A 227 5.24 -12.78 -11.98
C LEU A 227 5.14 -14.19 -11.40
N SER A 228 5.03 -14.30 -10.07
CA SER A 228 4.82 -15.57 -9.38
C SER A 228 3.45 -16.17 -9.71
N PHE A 229 2.41 -15.34 -9.69
CA PHE A 229 1.06 -15.75 -10.11
C PHE A 229 1.03 -16.25 -11.53
N LEU A 230 1.65 -15.55 -12.49
CA LEU A 230 1.72 -15.99 -13.88
C LEU A 230 2.51 -17.30 -14.05
N THR A 231 3.50 -17.55 -13.18
CA THR A 231 4.26 -18.80 -13.16
C THR A 231 3.43 -19.96 -12.60
N LEU A 232 2.61 -19.69 -11.57
CA LEU A 232 1.69 -20.67 -10.99
C LEU A 232 0.55 -21.04 -11.96
N TYR A 233 0.05 -20.03 -12.70
CA TYR A 233 -1.13 -20.16 -13.58
C TYR A 233 -0.81 -19.69 -15.01
N PRO A 234 0.04 -20.43 -15.75
CA PRO A 234 0.53 -19.99 -17.07
C PRO A 234 -0.49 -20.17 -18.21
N HIS A 235 -1.60 -20.90 -17.97
CA HIS A 235 -2.55 -21.19 -19.03
C HIS A 235 -3.31 -19.92 -19.43
N LYS A 236 -3.21 -19.56 -20.72
CA LYS A 236 -3.94 -18.43 -21.34
C LYS A 236 -3.85 -17.10 -20.58
N TRP A 237 -2.78 -16.89 -19.83
CA TRP A 237 -2.63 -15.66 -19.03
C TRP A 237 -2.72 -14.40 -19.88
N GLN A 238 -2.29 -14.41 -21.14
CA GLN A 238 -2.34 -13.25 -22.03
C GLN A 238 -3.78 -12.80 -22.39
N GLU A 239 -4.79 -13.60 -22.10
CA GLU A 239 -6.19 -13.19 -22.29
C GLU A 239 -6.62 -12.11 -21.28
N ASN A 240 -6.01 -12.05 -20.11
CA ASN A 240 -6.37 -11.14 -19.03
C ASN A 240 -5.39 -9.97 -18.91
N SER A 241 -5.79 -8.94 -18.16
CA SER A 241 -4.94 -7.79 -17.83
C SER A 241 -4.46 -7.89 -16.37
N TYR A 242 -3.25 -7.40 -16.13
CA TYR A 242 -2.57 -7.47 -14.82
C TYR A 242 -1.91 -6.13 -14.51
N ILE A 243 -1.97 -5.67 -13.27
CA ILE A 243 -1.34 -4.43 -12.82
C ILE A 243 -0.78 -4.58 -11.40
N THR A 244 0.33 -3.94 -11.13
CA THR A 244 0.87 -3.82 -9.78
C THR A 244 0.68 -2.42 -9.24
N LEU A 245 0.39 -2.32 -7.94
CA LEU A 245 0.22 -1.05 -7.24
C LEU A 245 1.55 -0.46 -6.74
N ASN A 246 2.61 -1.29 -6.67
CA ASN A 246 3.88 -0.97 -6.02
C ASN A 246 3.70 -0.47 -4.57
N GLY A 247 2.82 -1.14 -3.85
CA GLY A 247 2.25 -0.83 -2.56
C GLY A 247 0.75 -1.08 -2.58
N VAL A 248 -0.01 -0.22 -1.92
CA VAL A 248 -1.47 -0.41 -1.77
C VAL A 248 -2.32 0.76 -2.29
N SER A 249 -1.72 1.68 -3.10
CA SER A 249 -2.43 2.83 -3.70
C SER A 249 -3.37 2.39 -4.83
N GLU A 250 -4.53 3.05 -4.95
CA GLU A 250 -5.54 2.77 -5.99
C GLU A 250 -5.21 3.31 -7.38
N HIS A 251 -4.25 4.25 -7.49
CA HIS A 251 -4.06 5.04 -8.71
C HIS A 251 -3.81 4.19 -9.96
N ALA A 252 -2.90 3.21 -9.89
CA ALA A 252 -2.59 2.36 -11.04
C ALA A 252 -3.78 1.48 -11.46
N MET A 253 -4.55 0.98 -10.51
CA MET A 253 -5.76 0.21 -10.78
C MET A 253 -6.83 1.07 -11.47
N LEU A 254 -7.13 2.25 -10.94
CA LEU A 254 -8.12 3.15 -11.53
C LEU A 254 -7.70 3.65 -12.92
N GLN A 255 -6.41 3.92 -13.13
CA GLN A 255 -5.89 4.32 -14.44
C GLN A 255 -6.00 3.17 -15.46
N ALA A 256 -5.68 1.93 -15.07
CA ALA A 256 -5.83 0.77 -15.95
C ALA A 256 -7.29 0.56 -16.40
N LEU A 257 -8.25 0.75 -15.50
CA LEU A 257 -9.69 0.69 -15.79
C LEU A 257 -10.14 1.83 -16.71
N LYS A 258 -9.61 3.03 -16.52
CA LYS A 258 -9.88 4.19 -17.38
C LYS A 258 -9.30 4.01 -18.78
N ASP A 259 -8.09 3.44 -18.88
CA ASP A 259 -7.40 3.21 -20.17
C ASP A 259 -8.05 2.10 -20.99
N ASN A 260 -8.71 1.14 -20.36
CA ASN A 260 -9.37 0.02 -21.01
C ASN A 260 -10.81 -0.17 -20.49
N THR A 261 -11.75 0.44 -21.16
CA THR A 261 -13.19 0.41 -20.82
C THR A 261 -13.86 -0.97 -21.00
N LYS A 262 -13.15 -1.95 -21.57
CA LYS A 262 -13.64 -3.36 -21.64
C LYS A 262 -13.51 -4.09 -20.31
N LEU A 263 -12.66 -3.57 -19.39
CA LEU A 263 -12.47 -4.18 -18.09
C LEU A 263 -13.69 -3.90 -17.20
N ASP A 264 -14.40 -4.96 -16.85
CA ASP A 264 -15.61 -4.92 -16.02
C ASP A 264 -15.49 -5.74 -14.73
N THR A 265 -14.48 -6.61 -14.66
CA THR A 265 -14.24 -7.51 -13.54
C THR A 265 -12.86 -7.22 -12.95
N VAL A 266 -12.81 -6.85 -11.66
CA VAL A 266 -11.57 -6.59 -10.94
C VAL A 266 -11.33 -7.69 -9.92
N ILE A 267 -10.14 -8.28 -9.95
CA ILE A 267 -9.72 -9.37 -9.07
C ILE A 267 -8.54 -8.86 -8.23
N LEU A 268 -8.79 -8.62 -6.94
CA LEU A 268 -7.78 -8.15 -6.00
C LEU A 268 -6.96 -9.34 -5.50
N CYS A 269 -5.67 -9.35 -5.82
CA CYS A 269 -4.68 -10.39 -5.53
C CYS A 269 -3.57 -9.86 -4.61
N LEU A 270 -3.91 -9.02 -3.63
CA LEU A 270 -2.96 -8.44 -2.68
C LEU A 270 -2.49 -9.48 -1.66
N ASP A 271 -1.43 -9.14 -0.92
CA ASP A 271 -0.83 -10.02 0.07
C ASP A 271 -1.84 -10.55 1.09
N HIS A 272 -1.61 -11.77 1.57
CA HIS A 272 -2.41 -12.43 2.58
C HIS A 272 -1.84 -12.15 3.97
N ASP A 273 -1.67 -10.86 4.26
CA ASP A 273 -1.35 -10.34 5.59
C ASP A 273 -2.38 -9.26 5.99
N ALA A 274 -2.28 -8.78 7.23
CA ALA A 274 -3.25 -7.82 7.77
C ALA A 274 -3.36 -6.55 6.91
N ALA A 275 -2.24 -6.05 6.38
CA ALA A 275 -2.20 -4.83 5.57
C ALA A 275 -2.85 -5.04 4.19
N GLY A 276 -2.56 -6.17 3.53
CA GLY A 276 -3.15 -6.53 2.22
C GLY A 276 -4.65 -6.81 2.33
N ILE A 277 -5.09 -7.47 3.41
CA ILE A 277 -6.52 -7.71 3.69
C ILE A 277 -7.28 -6.38 3.85
N GLU A 278 -6.75 -5.48 4.68
CA GLU A 278 -7.32 -4.15 4.90
C GLU A 278 -7.37 -3.32 3.60
N ALA A 279 -6.27 -3.34 2.84
CA ALA A 279 -6.18 -2.65 1.55
C ALA A 279 -7.19 -3.20 0.54
N CYS A 280 -7.44 -4.52 0.50
CA CYS A 280 -8.49 -5.11 -0.33
C CYS A 280 -9.88 -4.53 -0.01
N GLY A 281 -10.24 -4.41 1.27
CA GLY A 281 -11.50 -3.80 1.70
C GLY A 281 -11.62 -2.35 1.21
N ARG A 282 -10.60 -1.54 1.44
CA ARG A 282 -10.55 -0.14 1.01
C ARG A 282 -10.64 0.00 -0.51
N LEU A 283 -9.88 -0.79 -1.27
CA LEU A 283 -9.91 -0.75 -2.74
C LEU A 283 -11.26 -1.19 -3.29
N ALA A 284 -11.91 -2.18 -2.69
CA ALA A 284 -13.26 -2.60 -3.08
C ALA A 284 -14.28 -1.47 -2.91
N GLU A 285 -14.23 -0.72 -1.81
CA GLU A 285 -15.09 0.43 -1.61
C GLU A 285 -14.82 1.57 -2.62
N ILE A 286 -13.55 1.84 -2.96
CA ILE A 286 -13.18 2.80 -3.98
C ILE A 286 -13.73 2.38 -5.35
N LEU A 287 -13.59 1.10 -5.72
CA LEU A 287 -14.12 0.56 -6.97
C LEU A 287 -15.64 0.71 -7.06
N LYS A 288 -16.39 0.37 -6.00
CA LYS A 288 -17.86 0.53 -5.94
C LYS A 288 -18.26 2.00 -6.15
N ARG A 289 -17.57 2.94 -5.49
CA ARG A 289 -17.83 4.39 -5.66
C ARG A 289 -17.55 4.88 -7.09
N ASN A 290 -16.69 4.19 -7.83
CA ASN A 290 -16.39 4.45 -9.23
C ASN A 290 -17.28 3.63 -10.21
N GLY A 291 -18.31 2.92 -9.71
CA GLY A 291 -19.28 2.21 -10.52
C GLY A 291 -18.90 0.77 -10.89
N TYR A 292 -17.79 0.24 -10.37
CA TYR A 292 -17.38 -1.15 -10.59
C TYR A 292 -17.99 -2.05 -9.52
N ASN A 293 -18.86 -2.98 -9.92
CA ASN A 293 -19.57 -3.86 -8.99
C ASN A 293 -19.11 -5.33 -9.05
N ASN A 294 -18.41 -5.74 -10.13
CA ASN A 294 -17.89 -7.09 -10.26
C ASN A 294 -16.46 -7.16 -9.70
N ILE A 295 -16.37 -7.18 -8.37
CA ILE A 295 -15.13 -7.17 -7.62
C ILE A 295 -14.99 -8.53 -6.93
N LYS A 296 -13.83 -9.16 -7.10
CA LYS A 296 -13.48 -10.43 -6.48
C LYS A 296 -12.18 -10.27 -5.72
N ARG A 297 -11.98 -11.08 -4.68
CA ARG A 297 -10.69 -11.26 -4.04
C ARG A 297 -10.18 -12.65 -4.32
N LEU A 298 -8.94 -12.76 -4.76
CA LEU A 298 -8.21 -14.00 -4.89
C LEU A 298 -7.02 -13.95 -3.94
N GLN A 299 -6.93 -14.92 -3.03
CA GLN A 299 -5.90 -14.97 -1.98
C GLN A 299 -4.88 -16.05 -2.29
N SER A 300 -3.60 -15.74 -2.01
CA SER A 300 -2.56 -16.75 -1.86
C SER A 300 -2.84 -17.65 -0.64
N THR A 301 -2.34 -18.86 -0.67
CA THR A 301 -2.41 -19.80 0.48
C THR A 301 -1.50 -19.35 1.61
N TYR A 302 -0.33 -18.81 1.26
CA TYR A 302 0.67 -18.27 2.18
C TYR A 302 0.66 -16.74 2.15
N LYS A 303 1.64 -16.10 2.76
CA LYS A 303 1.70 -14.65 2.92
C LYS A 303 1.50 -13.87 1.62
N ASP A 304 2.09 -14.32 0.52
CA ASP A 304 2.01 -13.70 -0.81
C ASP A 304 2.14 -14.76 -1.93
N TRP A 305 1.97 -14.37 -3.18
CA TRP A 305 2.04 -15.29 -4.32
C TRP A 305 3.43 -15.86 -4.57
N ASN A 306 4.49 -15.18 -4.11
CA ASN A 306 5.83 -15.74 -4.21
C ASN A 306 6.05 -16.84 -3.16
N GLU A 307 5.45 -16.73 -1.99
CA GLU A 307 5.49 -17.80 -0.99
C GLU A 307 4.70 -19.04 -1.47
N ASP A 308 3.57 -18.88 -2.16
CA ASP A 308 2.86 -20.01 -2.80
C ASP A 308 3.75 -20.71 -3.83
N LEU A 309 4.49 -19.94 -4.64
CA LEU A 309 5.41 -20.48 -5.65
C LEU A 309 6.60 -21.21 -5.01
N LYS A 310 7.19 -20.67 -3.97
CA LYS A 310 8.26 -21.32 -3.20
C LYS A 310 7.81 -22.62 -2.57
N ASN A 311 6.62 -22.65 -1.96
CA ASN A 311 6.04 -23.87 -1.41
C ASN A 311 5.89 -24.96 -2.47
N ARG A 312 5.45 -24.59 -3.69
CA ARG A 312 5.37 -25.52 -4.83
C ARG A 312 6.75 -26.10 -5.21
N CYS A 313 7.83 -25.35 -4.94
CA CYS A 313 9.21 -25.79 -5.15
C CYS A 313 9.82 -26.51 -3.95
N GLY A 314 9.07 -26.70 -2.85
CA GLY A 314 9.51 -27.41 -1.65
C GLY A 314 10.37 -26.59 -0.71
N GLU A 315 10.32 -25.26 -0.80
CA GLU A 315 11.00 -24.35 0.15
C GLU A 315 10.13 -24.07 1.39
N GLU A 316 10.80 -23.70 2.48
CA GLU A 316 10.15 -23.16 3.66
C GLU A 316 9.50 -21.79 3.35
N VAL A 317 8.27 -21.57 3.80
CA VAL A 317 7.45 -20.42 3.41
C VAL A 317 6.90 -19.65 4.61
N ILE A 318 6.61 -18.37 4.40
CA ILE A 318 5.99 -17.50 5.39
C ILE A 318 4.48 -17.74 5.39
N PRO A 319 3.87 -18.13 6.53
CA PRO A 319 2.43 -18.39 6.62
C PRO A 319 1.61 -17.11 6.38
N ALA A 320 0.39 -17.27 5.93
CA ALA A 320 -0.61 -16.21 5.87
C ALA A 320 -0.96 -15.70 7.27
N GLN A 321 -1.35 -14.44 7.35
CA GLN A 321 -1.80 -13.80 8.59
C GLN A 321 -3.28 -13.44 8.46
N GLU A 322 -4.12 -14.04 9.31
CA GLU A 322 -5.52 -13.67 9.39
C GLU A 322 -5.70 -12.38 10.21
N HIS A 323 -6.56 -11.48 9.73
CA HIS A 323 -6.90 -10.28 10.49
C HIS A 323 -7.84 -10.63 11.65
N PRO A 324 -7.57 -10.21 12.90
CA PRO A 324 -8.41 -10.55 14.06
C PRO A 324 -9.90 -10.18 13.94
N LYS A 325 -10.26 -9.21 13.09
CA LYS A 325 -11.64 -8.75 12.84
C LYS A 325 -12.38 -9.53 11.74
N MET A 326 -11.77 -10.49 11.07
CA MET A 326 -12.43 -11.22 9.97
C MET A 326 -13.43 -12.29 10.42
N GLN A 327 -13.56 -12.58 11.70
CA GLN A 327 -14.60 -13.50 12.18
C GLN A 327 -16.04 -13.01 11.94
N GLU A 328 -16.25 -11.72 11.68
CA GLU A 328 -17.58 -11.17 11.37
C GLU A 328 -17.91 -11.07 9.87
N CYS A 329 -16.97 -11.34 8.96
CA CYS A 329 -17.16 -11.23 7.51
C CYS A 329 -17.19 -12.59 6.80
N GLN A 330 -17.86 -13.59 7.39
CA GLN A 330 -18.02 -14.93 6.81
C GLN A 330 -18.73 -14.96 5.45
N THR A 331 -19.49 -13.94 5.10
CA THR A 331 -20.19 -13.82 3.81
C THR A 331 -19.27 -13.67 2.60
N TRP A 332 -18.00 -13.25 2.78
CA TRP A 332 -17.04 -13.12 1.69
C TRP A 332 -16.29 -14.43 1.38
N ILE A 333 -16.15 -15.31 2.36
CA ILE A 333 -15.42 -16.59 2.23
C ILE A 333 -16.22 -17.61 1.41
N GLU A 334 -17.56 -17.60 1.49
CA GLU A 334 -18.40 -18.52 0.72
C GLU A 334 -18.41 -18.27 -0.79
N VAL A 335 -18.18 -17.02 -1.21
CA VAL A 335 -18.09 -16.67 -2.63
C VAL A 335 -16.78 -17.18 -3.25
N LEU A 336 -15.71 -17.31 -2.46
CA LEU A 336 -14.38 -17.71 -2.94
C LEU A 336 -14.22 -19.21 -3.12
N LYS A 337 -14.92 -20.03 -2.32
CA LYS A 337 -14.89 -21.51 -2.46
C LYS A 337 -15.46 -22.01 -3.78
N LYS A 338 -16.29 -21.24 -4.46
CA LYS A 338 -16.90 -21.61 -5.75
C LYS A 338 -16.02 -21.29 -6.98
N VAL A 339 -14.86 -20.64 -6.81
CA VAL A 339 -13.98 -20.27 -7.95
C VAL A 339 -12.81 -21.24 -8.13
N THR A 340 -12.57 -22.16 -7.19
CA THR A 340 -11.54 -23.21 -7.31
C THR A 340 -11.99 -24.44 -8.10
N GLU A 341 -13.22 -24.48 -8.62
CA GLU A 341 -13.78 -25.60 -9.41
C GLU A 341 -13.96 -25.26 -10.90
N ILE A 342 -13.23 -24.27 -11.45
CA ILE A 342 -13.23 -24.02 -12.90
C ILE A 342 -11.81 -24.04 -13.45
#